data_fe4d8c322a97954188ffd335d384572d
#
_entry.id   fe4d8c322a97954188ffd335d384572d
#
_cell.length_a   1.000
_cell.length_b   1.000
_cell.length_c   1.000
_cell.angle_alpha   90.00
_cell.angle_beta   90.00
_cell.angle_gamma   90.00
#
_symmetry.space_group_name_H-M   'P 1'
#
loop_
_entity.id
_entity.type
_entity.pdbx_description
1 polymer ?
#
loop_
_entity_poly.entity_id
_entity_poly.type
_entity_poly.pdbx_seq_one_letter_code
_entity_poly.pdbx_strand_id
1 'polypeptide(L)'
;MIKSGGEWISSIDIENIVMGHPKVANCAVIAVAHPKWEERPLLVVVSNGNNRVTKKEIDDLLLEHIAQWQLPDAIEFLDALPLTATGKVSKLTLREKFANYKLT
;
A
#
# COMPACT_ATOMS: atom_id res chain seq x y z
N MET A 1 -1.38 -11.99 0.40
CA MET A 1 -2.55 -11.54 -0.39
C MET A 1 -3.63 -10.94 0.50
N ILE A 2 -4.39 -10.05 -0.07
CA ILE A 2 -5.47 -9.37 0.66
C ILE A 2 -6.80 -9.87 0.12
N LYS A 3 -7.68 -10.34 1.03
CA LYS A 3 -8.99 -10.84 0.63
C LYS A 3 -10.03 -9.72 0.78
N SER A 4 -10.56 -9.28 -0.34
CA SER A 4 -11.54 -8.20 -0.39
C SER A 4 -12.83 -8.70 -1.04
N GLY A 5 -13.90 -8.79 -0.24
CA GLY A 5 -15.20 -9.19 -0.76
C GLY A 5 -15.24 -10.54 -1.46
N GLY A 6 -14.40 -11.49 -1.04
CA GLY A 6 -14.31 -12.81 -1.66
C GLY A 6 -13.30 -12.92 -2.80
N GLU A 7 -12.67 -11.81 -3.19
CA GLU A 7 -11.65 -11.78 -4.24
C GLU A 7 -10.27 -11.51 -3.63
N TRP A 8 -9.23 -12.02 -4.28
CA TRP A 8 -7.86 -11.85 -3.81
C TRP A 8 -7.17 -10.69 -4.52
N ILE A 9 -6.46 -9.87 -3.75
CA ILE A 9 -5.63 -8.79 -4.26
C ILE A 9 -4.18 -9.11 -3.92
N SER A 10 -3.30 -9.09 -4.93
CA SER A 10 -1.88 -9.36 -4.72
C SER A 10 -1.18 -8.10 -4.22
N SER A 11 -0.84 -8.08 -2.92
CA SER A 11 -0.09 -6.98 -2.34
C SER A 11 1.30 -6.85 -2.96
N ILE A 12 1.93 -7.98 -3.30
CA ILE A 12 3.26 -7.99 -3.90
C ILE A 12 3.24 -7.34 -5.27
N ASP A 13 2.24 -7.63 -6.10
CA ASP A 13 2.13 -7.04 -7.44
C ASP A 13 1.97 -5.52 -7.35
N ILE A 14 1.12 -5.04 -6.43
CA ILE A 14 0.93 -3.61 -6.23
C ILE A 14 2.24 -2.96 -5.77
N GLU A 15 2.93 -3.57 -4.82
CA GLU A 15 4.22 -3.07 -4.33
C GLU A 15 5.24 -2.95 -5.46
N ASN A 16 5.35 -3.99 -6.30
CA ASN A 16 6.30 -3.99 -7.41
C ASN A 16 5.99 -2.89 -8.43
N ILE A 17 4.73 -2.68 -8.76
CA ILE A 17 4.32 -1.63 -9.69
C ILE A 17 4.65 -0.25 -9.12
N VAL A 18 4.31 -0.01 -7.86
CA VAL A 18 4.54 1.29 -7.21
C VAL A 18 6.04 1.57 -7.07
N MET A 19 6.84 0.55 -6.76
CA MET A 19 8.30 0.70 -6.67
C MET A 19 8.94 1.13 -7.99
N GLY A 20 8.28 0.91 -9.09
CA GLY A 20 8.73 1.38 -10.40
C GLY A 20 8.56 2.88 -10.62
N HIS A 21 7.83 3.57 -9.75
CA HIS A 21 7.62 5.01 -9.87
C HIS A 21 8.87 5.77 -9.41
N PRO A 22 9.38 6.73 -10.19
CA PRO A 22 10.63 7.43 -9.86
C PRO A 22 10.56 8.27 -8.59
N LYS A 23 9.38 8.68 -8.17
CA LYS A 23 9.17 9.47 -6.95
C LYS A 23 9.01 8.63 -5.69
N VAL A 24 9.00 7.30 -5.81
CA VAL A 24 8.83 6.37 -4.69
C VAL A 24 10.17 5.76 -4.30
N ALA A 25 10.58 5.99 -3.05
CA ALA A 25 11.81 5.38 -2.53
C ALA A 25 11.53 3.98 -2.01
N ASN A 26 10.36 3.78 -1.36
CA ASN A 26 9.95 2.49 -0.85
C ASN A 26 8.44 2.48 -0.65
N CYS A 27 7.87 1.30 -0.58
CA CYS A 27 6.44 1.16 -0.32
C CYS A 27 6.12 -0.22 0.25
N ALA A 28 4.94 -0.32 0.87
CA ALA A 28 4.40 -1.58 1.35
C ALA A 28 2.88 -1.52 1.28
N VAL A 29 2.26 -2.65 0.98
CA VAL A 29 0.81 -2.78 0.98
C VAL A 29 0.41 -3.71 2.11
N ILE A 30 -0.49 -3.26 2.98
CA ILE A 30 -1.02 -4.07 4.07
C ILE A 30 -2.54 -4.16 3.96
N ALA A 31 -3.09 -5.19 4.59
CA ALA A 31 -4.53 -5.35 4.70
C ALA A 31 -5.03 -4.60 5.93
N VAL A 32 -6.08 -3.80 5.75
CA VAL A 32 -6.78 -3.17 6.87
C VAL A 32 -8.24 -3.60 6.85
N ALA A 33 -8.84 -3.72 8.03
CA ALA A 33 -10.21 -4.19 8.15
C ALA A 33 -11.18 -3.20 7.49
N HIS A 34 -12.18 -3.76 6.82
CA HIS A 34 -13.24 -2.97 6.20
C HIS A 34 -14.59 -3.59 6.56
N PRO A 35 -15.58 -2.78 6.99
CA PRO A 35 -16.86 -3.31 7.45
C PRO A 35 -17.67 -4.03 6.36
N LYS A 36 -17.43 -3.71 5.10
CA LYS A 36 -18.18 -4.28 3.97
C LYS A 36 -17.40 -5.34 3.22
N TRP A 37 -16.08 -5.12 3.02
CA TRP A 37 -15.26 -5.94 2.13
C TRP A 37 -14.30 -6.88 2.85
N GLU A 38 -14.42 -7.04 4.16
CA GLU A 38 -13.52 -7.81 5.04
C GLU A 38 -12.18 -7.11 5.18
N GLU A 39 -11.41 -7.02 4.09
CA GLU A 39 -10.12 -6.35 4.06
C GLU A 39 -10.00 -5.49 2.81
N ARG A 40 -9.25 -4.40 2.93
CA ARG A 40 -8.89 -3.57 1.79
C ARG A 40 -7.41 -3.21 1.86
N PRO A 41 -6.78 -2.99 0.69
CA PRO A 41 -5.36 -2.62 0.68
C PRO A 41 -5.15 -1.20 1.17
N LEU A 42 -4.18 -1.02 2.06
CA LEU A 42 -3.65 0.28 2.45
C LEU A 42 -2.22 0.35 1.93
N LEU A 43 -1.93 1.32 1.09
CA LEU A 43 -0.60 1.53 0.55
C LEU A 43 0.15 2.54 1.42
N VAL A 44 1.33 2.15 1.89
CA VAL A 44 2.22 3.01 2.65
C VAL A 44 3.42 3.34 1.76
N VAL A 45 3.69 4.62 1.56
CA VAL A 45 4.70 5.09 0.62
C VAL A 45 5.73 5.97 1.31
N VAL A 46 6.99 5.75 0.99
CA VAL A 46 8.10 6.65 1.33
C VAL A 46 8.51 7.37 0.06
N SER A 47 8.39 8.69 0.06
CA SER A 47 8.75 9.51 -1.09
C SER A 47 10.27 9.60 -1.27
N ASN A 48 10.71 9.73 -2.52
CA ASN A 48 12.13 9.83 -2.85
C ASN A 48 12.61 11.28 -2.76
N GLY A 49 13.36 11.58 -1.71
CA GLY A 49 13.93 12.91 -1.49
C GLY A 49 12.86 13.99 -1.35
N ASN A 50 13.01 15.07 -2.11
CA ASN A 50 12.07 16.20 -2.11
C ASN A 50 10.89 15.99 -3.07
N ASN A 51 10.88 14.89 -3.80
CA ASN A 51 9.82 14.60 -4.77
C ASN A 51 8.66 13.92 -4.07
N ARG A 52 7.53 14.59 -3.98
CA ARG A 52 6.33 14.00 -3.39
C ARG A 52 5.44 13.42 -4.48
N VAL A 53 5.18 12.13 -4.37
CA VAL A 53 4.21 11.46 -5.23
C VAL A 53 2.80 11.71 -4.67
N THR A 54 1.82 11.87 -5.56
CA THR A 54 0.43 12.04 -5.15
C THR A 54 -0.34 10.74 -5.30
N LYS A 55 -1.47 10.65 -4.61
CA LYS A 55 -2.37 9.51 -4.75
C LYS A 55 -2.78 9.30 -6.20
N LYS A 56 -3.09 10.40 -6.91
CA LYS A 56 -3.49 10.33 -8.31
C LYS A 56 -2.40 9.74 -9.19
N GLU A 57 -1.15 10.14 -8.99
CA GLU A 57 -0.03 9.61 -9.75
C GLU A 57 0.11 8.10 -9.55
N ILE A 58 -0.05 7.64 -8.31
CA ILE A 58 0.03 6.21 -7.98
C ILE A 58 -1.15 5.45 -8.57
N ASP A 59 -2.36 5.98 -8.42
CA ASP A 59 -3.56 5.32 -8.96
C ASP A 59 -3.49 5.22 -10.49
N ASP A 60 -3.05 6.27 -11.16
CA ASP A 60 -2.91 6.26 -12.63
C ASP A 60 -1.91 5.19 -13.07
N LEU A 61 -0.78 5.07 -12.36
CA LEU A 61 0.21 4.03 -12.66
C LEU A 61 -0.38 2.63 -12.44
N LEU A 62 -1.08 2.43 -11.33
CA LEU A 62 -1.67 1.13 -11.01
C LEU A 62 -2.75 0.73 -12.02
N LEU A 63 -3.57 1.67 -12.47
CA LEU A 63 -4.64 1.39 -13.44
C LEU A 63 -4.11 0.89 -14.78
N GLU A 64 -2.85 1.13 -15.11
CA GLU A 64 -2.22 0.56 -16.29
C GLU A 64 -1.97 -0.94 -16.17
N HIS A 65 -1.99 -1.48 -14.95
CA HIS A 65 -1.59 -2.86 -14.66
C HIS A 65 -2.65 -3.68 -13.93
N ILE A 66 -3.55 -3.04 -13.18
CA ILE A 66 -4.56 -3.74 -12.36
C ILE A 66 -5.93 -3.12 -12.58
N ALA A 67 -6.96 -3.87 -12.15
CA ALA A 67 -8.33 -3.39 -12.23
C ALA A 67 -8.62 -2.31 -11.16
N GLN A 68 -9.58 -1.44 -11.44
CA GLN A 68 -9.93 -0.33 -10.56
C GLN A 68 -10.31 -0.79 -9.15
N TRP A 69 -11.01 -1.91 -9.02
CA TRP A 69 -11.46 -2.42 -7.72
C TRP A 69 -10.29 -2.89 -6.84
N GLN A 70 -9.12 -3.12 -7.43
CA GLN A 70 -7.92 -3.53 -6.72
C GLN A 70 -7.08 -2.37 -6.19
N LEU A 71 -7.45 -1.13 -6.55
CA LEU A 71 -6.70 0.04 -6.07
C LEU A 71 -6.74 0.15 -4.56
N PRO A 72 -5.65 0.63 -3.92
CA PRO A 72 -5.66 0.89 -2.48
C PRO A 72 -6.77 1.89 -2.12
N ASP A 73 -7.49 1.61 -1.05
CA ASP A 73 -8.53 2.52 -0.56
C ASP A 73 -7.95 3.79 0.03
N ALA A 74 -6.72 3.70 0.54
CA ALA A 74 -6.02 4.85 1.11
C ALA A 74 -4.53 4.70 0.89
N ILE A 75 -3.84 5.84 0.87
CA ILE A 75 -2.39 5.90 0.76
C ILE A 75 -1.88 6.75 1.91
N GLU A 76 -0.97 6.19 2.71
CA GLU A 76 -0.33 6.90 3.80
C GLU A 76 1.14 7.13 3.45
N PHE A 77 1.66 8.29 3.82
CA PHE A 77 3.05 8.65 3.55
C PHE A 77 3.84 8.67 4.85
N LEU A 78 4.97 7.97 4.85
CA LEU A 78 5.88 7.92 6.00
C LEU A 78 7.27 8.36 5.55
N ASP A 79 8.07 8.82 6.51
CA ASP A 79 9.47 9.18 6.25
C ASP A 79 10.34 7.94 6.05
N ALA A 80 9.96 6.83 6.70
CA ALA A 80 10.66 5.56 6.57
C ALA A 80 9.71 4.44 6.93
N LEU A 81 9.97 3.25 6.37
CA LEU A 81 9.22 2.05 6.73
C LEU A 81 9.93 1.31 7.85
N PRO A 82 9.18 0.68 8.79
CA PRO A 82 9.80 -0.17 9.80
C PRO A 82 10.47 -1.37 9.15
N LEU A 83 11.68 -1.71 9.62
CA LEU A 83 12.44 -2.81 9.06
C LEU A 83 12.64 -3.91 10.11
N THR A 84 12.73 -5.14 9.63
CA THR A 84 13.11 -6.29 10.46
C THR A 84 14.63 -6.28 10.71
N ALA A 85 15.10 -7.15 11.60
CA ALA A 85 16.52 -7.29 11.87
C ALA A 85 17.34 -7.62 10.61
N THR A 86 16.72 -8.22 9.59
CA THR A 86 17.39 -8.56 8.33
C THR A 86 17.29 -7.46 7.28
N GLY A 87 16.72 -6.31 7.63
CA GLY A 87 16.60 -5.16 6.72
C GLY A 87 15.41 -5.20 5.78
N LYS A 88 14.47 -6.12 5.97
CA LYS A 88 13.24 -6.20 5.18
C LYS A 88 12.14 -5.39 5.82
N VAL A 89 11.20 -4.89 5.00
CA VAL A 89 10.05 -4.15 5.52
C VAL A 89 9.22 -5.03 6.45
N SER A 90 8.95 -4.54 7.67
CA SER A 90 8.13 -5.25 8.65
C SER A 90 6.66 -4.91 8.43
N LYS A 91 5.95 -5.76 7.68
CA LYS A 91 4.52 -5.60 7.48
C LYS A 91 3.74 -5.78 8.77
N LEU A 92 4.23 -6.63 9.68
CA LEU A 92 3.60 -6.83 10.98
C LEU A 92 3.57 -5.52 11.78
N THR A 93 4.69 -4.80 11.84
CA THR A 93 4.76 -3.51 12.52
C THR A 93 3.81 -2.49 11.88
N LEU A 94 3.72 -2.48 10.54
CA LEU A 94 2.79 -1.60 9.84
C LEU A 94 1.34 -1.96 10.18
N ARG A 95 1.00 -3.23 10.21
CA ARG A 95 -0.35 -3.67 10.58
C ARG A 95 -0.71 -3.24 12.01
N GLU A 96 0.24 -3.33 12.94
CA GLU A 96 0.03 -2.88 14.31
C GLU A 96 -0.17 -1.37 14.38
N LYS A 97 0.64 -0.62 13.62
CA LYS A 97 0.54 0.84 13.56
C LYS A 97 -0.82 1.30 13.02
N PHE A 98 -1.34 0.61 12.03
CA PHE A 98 -2.61 0.94 11.39
C PHE A 98 -3.77 0.02 11.79
N ALA A 99 -3.65 -0.70 12.92
CA ALA A 99 -4.65 -1.67 13.37
C ALA A 99 -6.04 -1.05 13.54
N ASN A 100 -6.11 0.22 13.93
CA ASN A 100 -7.36 0.95 14.12
C ASN A 100 -7.69 1.89 12.96
N TYR A 101 -7.04 1.70 11.82
CA TYR A 101 -7.26 2.52 10.64
C TYR A 101 -8.67 2.30 10.10
N LYS A 102 -9.42 3.37 9.89
CA LYS A 102 -10.80 3.31 9.41
C LYS A 102 -10.86 3.80 7.96
N LEU A 103 -11.39 2.94 7.11
CA LEU A 103 -11.66 3.26 5.71
C LEU A 103 -13.13 3.69 5.59
N THR A 104 -13.37 4.95 5.67
CA THR A 104 -14.73 5.49 5.54
C THR A 104 -14.82 6.47 4.40
#